data_7ea132a749017ad47219c911d368f193
#
_entry.id   7ea132a749017ad47219c911d368f193
#
_cell.length_a   1.000
_cell.length_b   1.000
_cell.length_c   1.000
_cell.angle_alpha   90.00
_cell.angle_beta   90.00
_cell.angle_gamma   90.00
#
_symmetry.space_group_name_H-M   'P 1'
#
loop_
_entity.id
_entity.type
_entity.pdbx_description
1 polymer ?
#
loop_
_entity_poly.entity_id
_entity_poly.type
_entity_poly.pdbx_seq_one_letter_code
_entity_poly.pdbx_strand_id
1 'polypeptide(L)'
;MSSADLFGDRAAEYARHRPTYPDRLFDHLEALVARRELAWDCGAGSGQTARSLGRRFATVVATDASMRQLATAHAQPRVHLVAAAAEAAPLRRHCADLVTVSAALHWFDHSPFYAEVRRVARPGAIIAVWSYYNSRIEPAIDAVLLRYAEEVVGALWAPGMRLNQDGYRDLPFPFERLPWPEVYAEARMALADVFQYMRTWSASQAWERTRGTDPVDLVRDDLARAWGEPGRERLVRWPLHGIIGRVG
;
A
#
# COMPACT_ATOMS: atom_id res chain seq x y z
N MET A 1 13.80 -9.89 -12.00
CA MET A 1 13.49 -10.08 -10.57
C MET A 1 12.00 -9.82 -10.42
N SER A 2 11.26 -10.73 -9.83
CA SER A 2 9.83 -10.53 -9.57
C SER A 2 9.64 -9.52 -8.42
N SER A 3 8.48 -8.86 -8.36
CA SER A 3 8.12 -8.00 -7.22
C SER A 3 8.23 -8.72 -5.87
N ALA A 4 8.03 -10.04 -5.87
CA ALA A 4 8.18 -10.90 -4.70
C ALA A 4 9.61 -10.91 -4.10
N ASP A 5 10.63 -10.73 -4.94
CA ASP A 5 12.04 -10.73 -4.50
C ASP A 5 12.47 -9.40 -3.87
N LEU A 6 11.76 -8.30 -4.20
CA LEU A 6 12.13 -6.96 -3.75
C LEU A 6 11.82 -6.68 -2.28
N PHE A 7 10.85 -7.37 -1.68
CA PHE A 7 10.33 -7.07 -0.34
C PHE A 7 10.62 -8.14 0.72
N GLY A 8 11.28 -9.26 0.35
CA GLY A 8 11.42 -10.43 1.22
C GLY A 8 12.33 -10.24 2.43
N ASP A 9 13.47 -9.57 2.26
CA ASP A 9 14.54 -9.57 3.27
C ASP A 9 14.34 -8.55 4.41
N ARG A 10 13.47 -7.55 4.23
CA ARG A 10 13.17 -6.50 5.21
C ARG A 10 11.68 -6.34 5.52
N ALA A 11 10.88 -7.41 5.34
CA ALA A 11 9.43 -7.34 5.51
C ALA A 11 8.99 -6.92 6.92
N ALA A 12 9.71 -7.35 7.97
CA ALA A 12 9.42 -6.96 9.35
C ALA A 12 9.74 -5.48 9.64
N GLU A 13 10.84 -4.96 9.07
CA GLU A 13 11.24 -3.55 9.17
C GLU A 13 10.27 -2.67 8.37
N TYR A 14 9.89 -3.13 7.18
CA TYR A 14 8.86 -2.51 6.36
C TYR A 14 7.54 -2.34 7.12
N ALA A 15 7.07 -3.39 7.79
CA ALA A 15 5.81 -3.38 8.52
C ALA A 15 5.81 -2.42 9.73
N ARG A 16 6.98 -2.19 10.37
CA ARG A 16 7.11 -1.30 11.54
C ARG A 16 7.07 0.19 11.18
N HIS A 17 7.64 0.56 10.03
CA HIS A 17 7.85 1.97 9.67
C HIS A 17 6.88 2.48 8.60
N ARG A 18 5.93 1.64 8.15
CA ARG A 18 4.90 2.07 7.21
C ARG A 18 3.65 2.55 7.94
N PRO A 19 2.99 3.62 7.43
CA PRO A 19 1.78 4.12 8.05
C PRO A 19 0.66 3.07 8.03
N THR A 20 -0.17 3.07 9.06
CA THR A 20 -1.39 2.28 9.11
C THR A 20 -2.53 3.03 8.44
N TYR A 21 -3.43 2.30 7.79
CA TYR A 21 -4.60 2.91 7.19
C TYR A 21 -5.64 3.24 8.26
N PRO A 22 -6.28 4.44 8.21
CA PRO A 22 -7.23 4.87 9.22
C PRO A 22 -8.55 4.09 9.14
N ASP A 23 -9.18 3.87 10.29
CA ASP A 23 -10.47 3.18 10.36
C ASP A 23 -11.55 3.87 9.51
N ARG A 24 -11.51 5.21 9.39
CA ARG A 24 -12.41 6.00 8.53
C ARG A 24 -12.44 5.53 7.07
N LEU A 25 -11.30 5.05 6.51
CA LEU A 25 -11.28 4.45 5.18
C LEU A 25 -12.14 3.19 5.13
N PHE A 26 -11.92 2.29 6.09
CA PHE A 26 -12.65 1.01 6.13
C PHE A 26 -14.13 1.19 6.45
N ASP A 27 -14.48 2.16 7.29
CA ASP A 27 -15.88 2.51 7.59
C ASP A 27 -16.60 3.04 6.34
N HIS A 28 -15.89 3.84 5.53
CA HIS A 28 -16.40 4.30 4.24
C HIS A 28 -16.64 3.12 3.27
N LEU A 29 -15.67 2.20 3.15
CA LEU A 29 -15.81 1.03 2.29
C LEU A 29 -16.91 0.09 2.78
N GLU A 30 -17.02 -0.10 4.09
CA GLU A 30 -18.08 -0.89 4.72
C GLU A 30 -19.47 -0.34 4.42
N ALA A 31 -19.64 0.98 4.37
CA ALA A 31 -20.91 1.62 4.05
C ALA A 31 -21.34 1.44 2.59
N LEU A 32 -20.41 1.14 1.68
CA LEU A 32 -20.70 0.94 0.25
C LEU A 32 -21.13 -0.49 -0.09
N VAL A 33 -20.81 -1.48 0.74
CA VAL A 33 -21.12 -2.89 0.48
C VAL A 33 -22.50 -3.26 1.00
N ALA A 34 -23.23 -4.07 0.23
CA ALA A 34 -24.54 -4.56 0.65
C ALA A 34 -24.47 -5.71 1.69
N ARG A 35 -23.35 -6.43 1.70
CA ARG A 35 -23.10 -7.60 2.57
C ARG A 35 -21.67 -7.58 3.09
N ARG A 36 -21.41 -8.28 4.19
CA ARG A 36 -20.09 -8.36 4.84
C ARG A 36 -19.71 -9.81 5.12
N GLU A 37 -19.95 -10.68 4.15
CA GLU A 37 -19.66 -12.11 4.28
C GLU A 37 -18.20 -12.40 3.95
N LEU A 38 -17.71 -11.94 2.79
CA LEU A 38 -16.34 -12.18 2.35
C LEU A 38 -15.70 -10.93 1.75
N ALA A 39 -14.52 -10.56 2.27
CA ALA A 39 -13.62 -9.61 1.62
C ALA A 39 -12.40 -10.35 1.06
N TRP A 40 -11.96 -9.97 -0.14
CA TRP A 40 -10.72 -10.40 -0.75
C TRP A 40 -9.71 -9.25 -0.73
N ASP A 41 -8.63 -9.41 0.07
CA ASP A 41 -7.50 -8.48 0.10
C ASP A 41 -6.39 -9.02 -0.80
N CYS A 42 -6.19 -8.39 -1.97
CA CYS A 42 -5.29 -8.83 -3.01
C CYS A 42 -3.98 -8.04 -2.99
N GLY A 43 -2.84 -8.73 -2.99
CA GLY A 43 -1.53 -8.11 -2.74
C GLY A 43 -1.41 -7.69 -1.27
N ALA A 44 -1.81 -8.58 -0.36
CA ALA A 44 -2.01 -8.28 1.06
C ALA A 44 -0.72 -7.97 1.83
N GLY A 45 0.44 -8.40 1.31
CA GLY A 45 1.73 -8.21 1.96
C GLY A 45 1.75 -8.76 3.39
N SER A 46 2.05 -7.91 4.35
CA SER A 46 2.05 -8.25 5.79
C SER A 46 0.65 -8.29 6.43
N GLY A 47 -0.43 -8.22 5.65
CA GLY A 47 -1.81 -8.34 6.13
C GLY A 47 -2.36 -7.11 6.86
N GLN A 48 -1.82 -5.93 6.62
CA GLN A 48 -2.25 -4.70 7.29
C GLN A 48 -3.73 -4.38 7.01
N THR A 49 -4.13 -4.41 5.74
CA THR A 49 -5.51 -4.21 5.28
C THR A 49 -6.39 -5.36 5.74
N ALA A 50 -5.96 -6.60 5.53
CA ALA A 50 -6.70 -7.79 5.94
C ALA A 50 -7.08 -7.79 7.42
N ARG A 51 -6.19 -7.30 8.31
CA ARG A 51 -6.46 -7.14 9.75
C ARG A 51 -7.62 -6.17 10.02
N SER A 52 -7.67 -5.06 9.32
CA SER A 52 -8.76 -4.08 9.47
C SER A 52 -10.09 -4.62 8.93
N LEU A 53 -10.04 -5.36 7.83
CA LEU A 53 -11.20 -6.04 7.25
C LEU A 53 -11.71 -7.19 8.14
N GLY A 54 -10.82 -7.93 8.82
CA GLY A 54 -11.18 -9.01 9.73
C GLY A 54 -12.04 -8.58 10.94
N ARG A 55 -12.06 -7.29 11.26
CA ARG A 55 -12.97 -6.71 12.26
C ARG A 55 -14.36 -6.41 11.73
N ARG A 56 -14.53 -6.35 10.40
CA ARG A 56 -15.73 -5.87 9.70
C ARG A 56 -16.45 -6.94 8.88
N PHE A 57 -15.70 -7.93 8.38
CA PHE A 57 -16.22 -9.00 7.54
C PHE A 57 -16.23 -10.34 8.28
N ALA A 58 -17.17 -11.22 7.94
CA ALA A 58 -17.24 -12.56 8.51
C ALA A 58 -16.02 -13.41 8.11
N THR A 59 -15.51 -13.22 6.89
CA THR A 59 -14.32 -13.91 6.36
C THR A 59 -13.50 -12.93 5.53
N VAL A 60 -12.18 -12.99 5.67
CA VAL A 60 -11.23 -12.28 4.79
C VAL A 60 -10.28 -13.32 4.19
N VAL A 61 -10.16 -13.32 2.87
CA VAL A 61 -9.10 -14.06 2.18
C VAL A 61 -8.07 -13.04 1.71
N ALA A 62 -6.87 -13.15 2.25
CA ALA A 62 -5.75 -12.27 1.94
C ALA A 62 -4.75 -13.01 1.06
N THR A 63 -4.59 -12.58 -0.18
CA THR A 63 -3.69 -13.22 -1.14
C THR A 63 -2.47 -12.36 -1.44
N ASP A 64 -1.31 -12.98 -1.55
CA ASP A 64 -0.08 -12.35 -2.03
C ASP A 64 0.76 -13.39 -2.78
N ALA A 65 1.46 -12.97 -3.83
CA ALA A 65 2.37 -13.85 -4.56
C ALA A 65 3.64 -14.20 -3.74
N SER A 66 3.97 -13.39 -2.74
CA SER A 66 5.14 -13.57 -1.89
C SER A 66 4.80 -14.28 -0.58
N MET A 67 5.16 -15.56 -0.48
CA MET A 67 5.11 -16.32 0.78
C MET A 67 5.89 -15.63 1.91
N ARG A 68 6.99 -14.93 1.60
CA ARG A 68 7.80 -14.22 2.60
C ARG A 68 7.02 -13.04 3.19
N GLN A 69 6.26 -12.31 2.39
CA GLN A 69 5.39 -11.25 2.86
C GLN A 69 4.30 -11.81 3.78
N LEU A 70 3.60 -12.84 3.34
CA LEU A 70 2.55 -13.49 4.13
C LEU A 70 3.07 -14.05 5.45
N ALA A 71 4.29 -14.56 5.50
CA ALA A 71 4.91 -15.08 6.73
C ALA A 71 5.13 -13.98 7.81
N THR A 72 5.12 -12.71 7.44
CA THR A 72 5.19 -11.59 8.40
C THR A 72 3.82 -11.14 8.92
N ALA A 73 2.75 -11.64 8.32
CA ALA A 73 1.41 -11.31 8.76
C ALA A 73 1.08 -11.99 10.09
N HIS A 74 0.56 -11.22 11.03
CA HIS A 74 0.09 -11.76 12.29
C HIS A 74 -1.24 -12.51 12.09
N ALA A 75 -1.33 -13.72 12.64
CA ALA A 75 -2.58 -14.49 12.64
C ALA A 75 -3.73 -13.67 13.24
N GLN A 76 -4.85 -13.65 12.55
CA GLN A 76 -6.06 -12.96 12.98
C GLN A 76 -7.26 -13.89 12.81
N PRO A 77 -8.21 -13.89 13.75
CA PRO A 77 -9.49 -14.55 13.54
C PRO A 77 -10.14 -14.04 12.23
N ARG A 78 -10.73 -14.96 11.46
CA ARG A 78 -11.43 -14.66 10.19
C ARG A 78 -10.53 -14.23 9.01
N VAL A 79 -9.20 -14.17 9.16
CA VAL A 79 -8.26 -13.85 8.07
C VAL A 79 -7.53 -15.11 7.65
N HIS A 80 -7.67 -15.47 6.39
CA HIS A 80 -7.00 -16.62 5.75
C HIS A 80 -5.94 -16.12 4.78
N LEU A 81 -4.69 -16.41 5.07
CA LEU A 81 -3.54 -16.04 4.24
C LEU A 81 -3.29 -17.11 3.19
N VAL A 82 -3.25 -16.75 1.92
CA VAL A 82 -3.09 -17.69 0.81
C VAL A 82 -2.09 -17.14 -0.21
N ALA A 83 -1.10 -17.96 -0.56
CA ALA A 83 -0.17 -17.60 -1.63
C ALA A 83 -0.85 -17.77 -2.99
N ALA A 84 -1.03 -16.68 -3.71
CA ALA A 84 -1.60 -16.66 -5.04
C ALA A 84 -1.24 -15.39 -5.79
N ALA A 85 -1.18 -15.49 -7.12
CA ALA A 85 -1.12 -14.31 -7.98
C ALA A 85 -2.45 -13.56 -7.97
N ALA A 86 -2.40 -12.26 -8.23
CA ALA A 86 -3.58 -11.41 -8.28
C ALA A 86 -4.55 -11.81 -9.40
N GLU A 87 -4.01 -12.36 -10.47
CA GLU A 87 -4.69 -12.76 -11.70
C GLU A 87 -5.32 -14.17 -11.62
N ALA A 88 -5.06 -14.92 -10.52
CA ALA A 88 -5.52 -16.29 -10.35
C ALA A 88 -5.75 -16.62 -8.87
N ALA A 89 -6.75 -16.00 -8.26
CA ALA A 89 -7.08 -16.21 -6.86
C ALA A 89 -7.81 -17.55 -6.64
N PRO A 90 -7.47 -18.33 -5.60
CA PRO A 90 -8.13 -19.60 -5.29
C PRO A 90 -9.51 -19.38 -4.61
N LEU A 91 -10.31 -18.53 -5.20
CA LEU A 91 -11.64 -18.14 -4.73
C LEU A 91 -12.71 -18.61 -5.72
N ARG A 92 -13.88 -18.95 -5.20
CA ARG A 92 -15.04 -19.30 -6.04
C ARG A 92 -15.55 -18.05 -6.78
N ARG A 93 -16.28 -18.31 -7.87
CA ARG A 93 -16.98 -17.23 -8.59
C ARG A 93 -18.02 -16.58 -7.68
N HIS A 94 -18.20 -15.28 -7.83
CA HIS A 94 -19.27 -14.49 -7.18
C HIS A 94 -19.38 -14.73 -5.66
N CYS A 95 -18.24 -14.72 -4.96
CA CYS A 95 -18.22 -14.94 -3.52
C CYS A 95 -17.80 -13.69 -2.70
N ALA A 96 -17.04 -12.75 -3.27
CA ALA A 96 -16.56 -11.58 -2.55
C ALA A 96 -17.54 -10.41 -2.63
N ASP A 97 -17.75 -9.76 -1.50
CA ASP A 97 -18.56 -8.54 -1.35
C ASP A 97 -17.70 -7.28 -1.50
N LEU A 98 -16.41 -7.39 -1.14
CA LEU A 98 -15.39 -6.35 -1.28
C LEU A 98 -14.10 -6.96 -1.81
N VAL A 99 -13.46 -6.27 -2.76
CA VAL A 99 -12.09 -6.54 -3.20
C VAL A 99 -11.24 -5.33 -2.85
N THR A 100 -10.11 -5.53 -2.17
CA THR A 100 -9.18 -4.46 -1.81
C THR A 100 -7.79 -4.70 -2.41
N VAL A 101 -7.14 -3.62 -2.84
CA VAL A 101 -5.75 -3.60 -3.27
C VAL A 101 -5.06 -2.39 -2.64
N SER A 102 -4.21 -2.62 -1.68
CA SER A 102 -3.50 -1.56 -0.99
C SER A 102 -2.01 -1.52 -1.38
N ALA A 103 -1.59 -0.41 -2.01
CA ALA A 103 -0.21 -0.18 -2.45
C ALA A 103 0.40 -1.32 -3.29
N ALA A 104 -0.41 -2.04 -4.07
CA ALA A 104 0.03 -3.21 -4.82
C ALA A 104 -0.36 -3.22 -6.32
N LEU A 105 -1.40 -2.49 -6.74
CA LEU A 105 -1.94 -2.56 -8.10
C LEU A 105 -0.90 -2.30 -9.19
N HIS A 106 0.08 -1.45 -8.93
CA HIS A 106 1.15 -1.11 -9.87
C HIS A 106 2.12 -2.28 -10.17
N TRP A 107 1.95 -3.41 -9.50
CA TRP A 107 2.70 -4.66 -9.74
C TRP A 107 1.92 -5.69 -10.57
N PHE A 108 0.62 -5.49 -10.77
CA PHE A 108 -0.26 -6.47 -11.38
C PHE A 108 -0.31 -6.32 -12.92
N ASP A 109 -0.65 -7.41 -13.61
CA ASP A 109 -1.17 -7.32 -14.96
C ASP A 109 -2.65 -6.93 -14.88
N HIS A 110 -2.94 -5.69 -15.24
CA HIS A 110 -4.24 -5.08 -14.97
C HIS A 110 -5.40 -5.79 -15.69
N SER A 111 -5.23 -6.19 -16.94
CA SER A 111 -6.32 -6.78 -17.72
C SER A 111 -6.76 -8.14 -17.15
N PRO A 112 -5.88 -9.13 -16.94
CA PRO A 112 -6.26 -10.38 -16.30
C PRO A 112 -6.68 -10.20 -14.83
N PHE A 113 -6.08 -9.26 -14.09
CA PHE A 113 -6.53 -8.95 -12.73
C PHE A 113 -7.98 -8.48 -12.70
N TYR A 114 -8.37 -7.55 -13.56
CA TYR A 114 -9.77 -7.10 -13.60
C TYR A 114 -10.73 -8.19 -14.08
N ALA A 115 -10.29 -9.09 -14.94
CA ALA A 115 -11.09 -10.27 -15.31
C ALA A 115 -11.29 -11.19 -14.09
N GLU A 116 -10.26 -11.37 -13.27
CA GLU A 116 -10.32 -12.15 -12.04
C GLU A 116 -11.22 -11.49 -10.99
N VAL A 117 -11.15 -10.15 -10.85
CA VAL A 117 -12.08 -9.40 -9.99
C VAL A 117 -13.54 -9.67 -10.41
N ARG A 118 -13.87 -9.59 -11.71
CA ARG A 118 -15.23 -9.91 -12.19
C ARG A 118 -15.63 -11.36 -11.91
N ARG A 119 -14.68 -12.28 -11.96
CA ARG A 119 -14.95 -13.69 -11.66
C ARG A 119 -15.27 -13.91 -10.19
N VAL A 120 -14.50 -13.28 -9.28
CA VAL A 120 -14.55 -13.52 -7.84
C VAL A 120 -15.63 -12.68 -7.16
N ALA A 121 -15.77 -11.42 -7.56
CA ALA A 121 -16.72 -10.49 -6.96
C ALA A 121 -18.17 -10.87 -7.29
N ARG A 122 -19.06 -10.65 -6.35
CA ARG A 122 -20.51 -10.71 -6.60
C ARG A 122 -20.94 -9.53 -7.48
N PRO A 123 -22.01 -9.68 -8.28
CA PRO A 123 -22.62 -8.52 -8.92
C PRO A 123 -22.97 -7.44 -7.89
N GLY A 124 -22.57 -6.21 -8.14
CA GLY A 124 -22.74 -5.08 -7.22
C GLY A 124 -21.72 -4.98 -6.09
N ALA A 125 -20.75 -5.90 -6.01
CA ALA A 125 -19.63 -5.81 -5.06
C ALA A 125 -18.76 -4.57 -5.31
N ILE A 126 -17.98 -4.20 -4.32
CA ILE A 126 -17.09 -3.04 -4.38
C ILE A 126 -15.64 -3.52 -4.62
N ILE A 127 -14.93 -2.84 -5.50
CA ILE A 127 -13.48 -2.88 -5.58
C ILE A 127 -12.92 -1.54 -5.11
N ALA A 128 -11.94 -1.56 -4.20
CA ALA A 128 -11.25 -0.38 -3.73
C ALA A 128 -9.74 -0.57 -3.87
N VAL A 129 -9.11 0.34 -4.60
CA VAL A 129 -7.66 0.35 -4.82
C VAL A 129 -7.12 1.66 -4.27
N TRP A 130 -6.08 1.61 -3.45
CA TRP A 130 -5.46 2.83 -2.94
C TRP A 130 -3.97 2.68 -2.71
N SER A 131 -3.33 3.83 -2.61
CA SER A 131 -1.94 3.95 -2.24
C SER A 131 -1.67 5.32 -1.64
N TYR A 132 -0.41 5.57 -1.35
CA TYR A 132 0.13 6.88 -0.98
C TYR A 132 1.51 7.03 -1.62
N TYR A 133 1.94 8.25 -1.85
CA TYR A 133 3.27 8.52 -2.40
C TYR A 133 4.09 9.42 -1.47
N ASN A 134 3.76 10.70 -1.40
CA ASN A 134 4.49 11.66 -0.58
C ASN A 134 3.84 11.83 0.80
N SER A 135 4.67 11.92 1.83
CA SER A 135 4.24 12.39 3.14
C SER A 135 4.20 13.92 3.17
N ARG A 136 3.45 14.46 4.13
CA ARG A 136 3.40 15.88 4.46
C ARG A 136 3.70 16.05 5.95
N ILE A 137 4.66 16.90 6.26
CA ILE A 137 5.13 17.18 7.64
C ILE A 137 5.14 18.69 7.84
N GLU A 138 6.13 19.37 7.25
CA GLU A 138 6.30 20.82 7.22
C GLU A 138 7.03 21.19 5.93
N PRO A 139 6.81 22.37 5.34
CA PRO A 139 7.31 22.72 4.01
C PRO A 139 8.82 22.53 3.82
N ALA A 140 9.65 22.85 4.82
CA ALA A 140 11.10 22.70 4.74
C ALA A 140 11.54 21.23 4.72
N ILE A 141 10.87 20.37 5.50
CA ILE A 141 11.10 18.93 5.56
C ILE A 141 10.61 18.28 4.26
N ASP A 142 9.40 18.64 3.84
CA ASP A 142 8.77 18.11 2.63
C ASP A 142 9.61 18.38 1.38
N ALA A 143 10.24 19.55 1.29
CA ALA A 143 11.16 19.89 0.19
C ALA A 143 12.37 18.95 0.13
N VAL A 144 12.97 18.60 1.27
CA VAL A 144 14.10 17.66 1.33
C VAL A 144 13.64 16.25 0.95
N LEU A 145 12.49 15.80 1.44
CA LEU A 145 11.94 14.48 1.12
C LEU A 145 11.59 14.36 -0.37
N LEU A 146 11.02 15.41 -0.95
CA LEU A 146 10.69 15.45 -2.39
C LEU A 146 11.97 15.39 -3.23
N ARG A 147 12.98 16.21 -2.92
CA ARG A 147 14.28 16.16 -3.58
C ARG A 147 14.92 14.76 -3.50
N TYR A 148 14.86 14.12 -2.34
CA TYR A 148 15.35 12.76 -2.20
C TYR A 148 14.60 11.78 -3.10
N ALA A 149 13.25 11.86 -3.12
CA ALA A 149 12.40 10.96 -3.89
C ALA A 149 12.61 11.11 -5.41
N GLU A 150 12.84 12.33 -5.89
CA GLU A 150 12.89 12.66 -7.33
C GLU A 150 14.31 12.73 -7.88
N GLU A 151 15.23 13.40 -7.18
CA GLU A 151 16.56 13.64 -7.69
C GLU A 151 17.59 12.60 -7.23
N VAL A 152 17.51 12.13 -5.96
CA VAL A 152 18.49 11.18 -5.44
C VAL A 152 18.16 9.76 -5.90
N VAL A 153 16.98 9.26 -5.56
CA VAL A 153 16.58 7.87 -5.86
C VAL A 153 15.64 7.75 -7.06
N GLY A 154 15.26 8.86 -7.69
CA GLY A 154 14.22 8.96 -8.71
C GLY A 154 14.37 8.00 -9.88
N ALA A 155 15.59 7.83 -10.38
CA ALA A 155 15.89 6.93 -11.49
C ALA A 155 15.76 5.43 -11.15
N LEU A 156 15.64 5.09 -9.86
CA LEU A 156 15.58 3.71 -9.36
C LEU A 156 14.17 3.25 -8.98
N TRP A 157 13.18 4.13 -9.11
CA TRP A 157 11.80 3.69 -8.97
C TRP A 157 11.44 2.68 -10.06
N ALA A 158 10.74 1.61 -9.66
CA ALA A 158 10.21 0.66 -10.63
C ALA A 158 9.20 1.36 -11.57
N PRO A 159 9.12 0.97 -12.86
CA PRO A 159 8.24 1.63 -13.84
C PRO A 159 6.78 1.74 -13.39
N GLY A 160 6.24 0.72 -12.69
CA GLY A 160 4.89 0.75 -12.15
C GLY A 160 4.64 1.82 -11.09
N MET A 161 5.69 2.31 -10.42
CA MET A 161 5.55 3.36 -9.39
C MET A 161 5.05 4.70 -9.93
N ARG A 162 5.18 4.97 -11.23
CA ARG A 162 4.59 6.18 -11.85
C ARG A 162 3.07 6.21 -11.68
N LEU A 163 2.40 5.07 -11.82
CA LEU A 163 0.96 4.97 -11.58
C LEU A 163 0.58 5.37 -10.14
N ASN A 164 1.44 4.99 -9.19
CA ASN A 164 1.25 5.38 -7.79
C ASN A 164 1.47 6.90 -7.59
N GLN A 165 2.52 7.47 -8.20
CA GLN A 165 2.84 8.89 -8.14
C GLN A 165 1.70 9.75 -8.68
N ASP A 166 1.07 9.31 -9.79
CA ASP A 166 -0.05 9.98 -10.45
C ASP A 166 -1.40 9.73 -9.76
N GLY A 167 -1.42 9.01 -8.64
CA GLY A 167 -2.63 8.72 -7.88
C GLY A 167 -3.63 7.85 -8.61
N TYR A 168 -3.17 6.97 -9.50
CA TYR A 168 -3.98 6.08 -10.35
C TYR A 168 -4.99 6.82 -11.27
N ARG A 169 -4.78 8.12 -11.56
CA ARG A 169 -5.74 8.93 -12.34
C ARG A 169 -5.96 8.39 -13.73
N ASP A 170 -4.87 8.08 -14.43
CA ASP A 170 -4.88 7.65 -15.82
C ASP A 170 -4.97 6.14 -16.00
N LEU A 171 -5.17 5.42 -14.88
CA LEU A 171 -5.30 3.97 -14.94
C LEU A 171 -6.61 3.57 -15.63
N PRO A 172 -6.57 2.69 -16.65
CA PRO A 172 -7.77 2.06 -17.17
C PRO A 172 -8.47 1.28 -16.03
N PHE A 173 -9.68 1.71 -15.68
CA PHE A 173 -10.43 1.11 -14.59
C PHE A 173 -11.84 0.75 -15.09
N PRO A 174 -12.11 -0.55 -15.35
CA PRO A 174 -13.28 -0.98 -16.11
C PRO A 174 -14.53 -1.20 -15.25
N PHE A 175 -14.67 -0.45 -14.15
CA PHE A 175 -15.81 -0.51 -13.23
C PHE A 175 -16.44 0.88 -13.07
N GLU A 176 -17.72 0.93 -12.72
CA GLU A 176 -18.40 2.19 -12.38
C GLU A 176 -17.68 2.88 -11.22
N ARG A 177 -17.14 4.07 -11.45
CA ARG A 177 -16.37 4.80 -10.42
C ARG A 177 -17.30 5.40 -9.38
N LEU A 178 -16.93 5.24 -8.12
CA LEU A 178 -17.55 5.86 -6.96
C LEU A 178 -16.62 6.92 -6.36
N PRO A 179 -17.15 7.92 -5.60
CA PRO A 179 -16.33 8.93 -4.96
C PRO A 179 -15.29 8.36 -4.02
N TRP A 180 -14.06 8.86 -4.09
CA TRP A 180 -13.00 8.58 -3.13
C TRP A 180 -13.10 9.54 -1.94
N PRO A 181 -13.03 9.05 -0.69
CA PRO A 181 -13.08 9.92 0.49
C PRO A 181 -11.75 10.67 0.70
N GLU A 182 -11.80 11.86 1.27
CA GLU A 182 -10.58 12.53 1.73
C GLU A 182 -10.10 11.88 3.02
N VAL A 183 -9.01 11.13 2.94
CA VAL A 183 -8.43 10.37 4.05
C VAL A 183 -6.90 10.43 4.04
N TYR A 184 -6.33 10.37 5.23
CA TYR A 184 -4.89 10.41 5.47
C TYR A 184 -4.51 9.24 6.36
N ALA A 185 -3.41 8.56 6.04
CA ALA A 185 -2.68 7.80 7.03
C ALA A 185 -1.83 8.76 7.86
N GLU A 186 -1.72 8.54 9.16
CA GLU A 186 -1.02 9.45 10.07
C GLU A 186 -0.15 8.66 11.05
N ALA A 187 1.00 9.21 11.38
CA ALA A 187 1.85 8.72 12.45
C ALA A 187 2.61 9.87 13.11
N ARG A 188 2.94 9.73 14.39
CA ARG A 188 3.95 10.57 15.03
C ARG A 188 5.31 9.92 14.85
N MET A 189 6.27 10.68 14.35
CA MET A 189 7.60 10.22 14.05
C MET A 189 8.65 11.20 14.55
N ALA A 190 9.73 10.68 15.10
CA ALA A 190 10.98 11.42 15.30
C ALA A 190 11.82 11.34 14.00
N LEU A 191 12.89 12.13 13.93
CA LEU A 191 13.77 12.15 12.75
C LEU A 191 14.33 10.75 12.41
N ALA A 192 14.70 9.98 13.42
CA ALA A 192 15.20 8.62 13.22
C ALA A 192 14.18 7.69 12.53
N ASP A 193 12.90 7.83 12.87
CA ASP A 193 11.83 7.03 12.24
C ASP A 193 11.64 7.40 10.78
N VAL A 194 11.79 8.69 10.43
CA VAL A 194 11.73 9.15 9.04
C VAL A 194 12.88 8.56 8.23
N PHE A 195 14.10 8.51 8.77
CA PHE A 195 15.21 7.86 8.11
C PHE A 195 14.93 6.36 7.87
N GLN A 196 14.37 5.66 8.85
CA GLN A 196 13.99 4.25 8.67
C GLN A 196 12.89 4.10 7.62
N TYR A 197 11.88 4.96 7.65
CA TYR A 197 10.83 4.98 6.61
C TYR A 197 11.40 5.15 5.21
N MET A 198 12.33 6.11 4.99
CA MET A 198 12.98 6.33 3.69
C MET A 198 13.76 5.09 3.20
N ARG A 199 14.42 4.36 4.11
CA ARG A 199 15.13 3.10 3.80
C ARG A 199 14.18 1.98 3.36
N THR A 200 12.90 2.03 3.75
CA THR A 200 11.90 1.05 3.29
C THR A 200 11.45 1.27 1.83
N TRP A 201 11.81 2.38 1.19
CA TRP A 201 11.41 2.64 -0.18
C TRP A 201 12.13 1.70 -1.15
N SER A 202 11.40 1.19 -2.14
CA SER A 202 11.97 0.25 -3.12
C SER A 202 13.15 0.86 -3.91
N ALA A 203 13.10 2.17 -4.18
CA ALA A 203 14.17 2.90 -4.82
C ALA A 203 15.41 3.04 -3.93
N SER A 204 15.25 3.26 -2.61
CA SER A 204 16.34 3.29 -1.64
C SER A 204 17.02 1.92 -1.54
N GLN A 205 16.24 0.85 -1.50
CA GLN A 205 16.75 -0.52 -1.49
C GLN A 205 17.45 -0.87 -2.81
N ALA A 206 16.96 -0.39 -3.95
CA ALA A 206 17.62 -0.57 -5.23
C ALA A 206 18.97 0.16 -5.27
N TRP A 207 19.05 1.36 -4.70
CA TRP A 207 20.32 2.09 -4.55
C TRP A 207 21.33 1.31 -3.72
N GLU A 208 20.94 0.85 -2.53
CA GLU A 208 21.81 0.11 -1.63
C GLU A 208 22.36 -1.17 -2.31
N ARG A 209 21.50 -1.93 -3.01
CA ARG A 209 21.92 -3.12 -3.77
C ARG A 209 22.89 -2.82 -4.90
N THR A 210 22.75 -1.68 -5.59
CA THR A 210 23.55 -1.38 -6.78
C THR A 210 24.82 -0.60 -6.46
N ARG A 211 24.82 0.19 -5.38
CA ARG A 211 25.92 1.12 -5.04
C ARG A 211 26.60 0.79 -3.71
N GLY A 212 26.02 -0.10 -2.89
CA GLY A 212 26.60 -0.50 -1.61
C GLY A 212 26.62 0.58 -0.53
N THR A 213 25.87 1.68 -0.72
CA THR A 213 25.81 2.82 0.23
C THR A 213 24.36 3.13 0.58
N ASP A 214 24.12 3.74 1.76
CA ASP A 214 22.80 4.21 2.15
C ASP A 214 22.50 5.57 1.48
N PRO A 215 21.50 5.67 0.59
CA PRO A 215 21.20 6.94 -0.08
C PRO A 215 20.66 8.00 0.88
N VAL A 216 20.15 7.62 2.05
CA VAL A 216 19.67 8.55 3.09
C VAL A 216 20.81 9.45 3.59
N ASP A 217 22.04 8.98 3.55
CA ASP A 217 23.20 9.78 3.98
C ASP A 217 23.40 11.03 3.12
N LEU A 218 22.95 11.02 1.86
CA LEU A 218 23.06 12.16 0.95
C LEU A 218 22.15 13.34 1.32
N VAL A 219 21.15 13.11 2.15
CA VAL A 219 20.20 14.15 2.59
C VAL A 219 20.10 14.26 4.11
N ARG A 220 20.89 13.48 4.85
CA ARG A 220 20.85 13.38 6.31
C ARG A 220 20.97 14.74 7.00
N ASP A 221 21.99 15.51 6.62
CA ASP A 221 22.28 16.80 7.26
C ASP A 221 21.24 17.86 6.91
N ASP A 222 20.76 17.86 5.66
CA ASP A 222 19.69 18.78 5.24
C ASP A 222 18.38 18.46 5.96
N LEU A 223 18.05 17.18 6.07
CA LEU A 223 16.84 16.75 6.78
C LEU A 223 16.95 17.02 8.29
N ALA A 224 18.12 16.80 8.90
CA ALA A 224 18.36 17.11 10.30
C ALA A 224 18.24 18.62 10.57
N ARG A 225 18.77 19.44 9.66
CA ARG A 225 18.67 20.91 9.76
C ARG A 225 17.22 21.39 9.63
N ALA A 226 16.45 20.83 8.67
CA ALA A 226 15.05 21.15 8.50
C ALA A 226 14.18 20.64 9.67
N TRP A 227 14.55 19.51 10.27
CA TRP A 227 13.86 18.92 11.40
C TRP A 227 14.07 19.70 12.70
N GLY A 228 15.27 20.24 12.92
CA GLY A 228 15.68 20.88 14.17
C GLY A 228 16.01 19.86 15.26
N GLU A 229 15.28 19.86 16.36
CA GLU A 229 15.52 18.93 17.47
C GLU A 229 15.20 17.48 17.06
N PRO A 230 16.18 16.55 16.99
CA PRO A 230 15.97 15.21 16.44
C PRO A 230 14.96 14.36 17.21
N GLY A 231 14.85 14.53 18.52
CA GLY A 231 13.91 13.78 19.37
C GLY A 231 12.48 14.32 19.35
N ARG A 232 12.26 15.48 18.73
CA ARG A 232 10.91 16.05 18.62
C ARG A 232 10.07 15.22 17.65
N GLU A 233 8.97 14.66 18.13
CA GLU A 233 8.00 14.00 17.29
C GLU A 233 7.15 15.01 16.48
N ARG A 234 6.99 14.74 15.20
CA ARG A 234 6.13 15.51 14.30
C ARG A 234 5.02 14.63 13.77
N LEU A 235 3.88 15.24 13.46
CA LEU A 235 2.80 14.55 12.79
C LEU A 235 3.15 14.41 11.30
N VAL A 236 3.30 13.19 10.87
CA VAL A 236 3.52 12.82 9.46
C VAL A 236 2.20 12.36 8.89
N ARG A 237 1.78 12.97 7.79
CA ARG A 237 0.54 12.66 7.08
C ARG A 237 0.84 12.12 5.69
N TRP A 238 0.21 11.03 5.33
CA TRP A 238 0.22 10.50 3.96
C TRP A 238 -1.18 10.63 3.37
N PRO A 239 -1.41 11.56 2.42
CA PRO A 239 -2.66 11.60 1.69
C PRO A 239 -2.87 10.27 0.97
N LEU A 240 -3.97 9.60 1.26
CA LEU A 240 -4.33 8.39 0.52
C LEU A 240 -5.06 8.80 -0.75
N HIS A 241 -4.61 8.26 -1.86
CA HIS A 241 -5.28 8.39 -3.15
C HIS A 241 -5.74 7.02 -3.63
N GLY A 242 -6.83 6.97 -4.33
CA GLY A 242 -7.36 5.69 -4.78
C GLY A 242 -8.57 5.81 -5.69
N ILE A 243 -9.05 4.66 -6.10
CA ILE A 243 -10.23 4.51 -6.94
C ILE A 243 -11.14 3.48 -6.26
N ILE A 244 -12.42 3.80 -6.17
CA ILE A 244 -13.47 2.86 -5.78
C ILE A 244 -14.34 2.59 -6.98
N GLY A 245 -14.75 1.35 -7.15
CA GLY A 245 -15.68 0.97 -8.22
C GLY A 245 -16.70 -0.05 -7.80
N ARG A 246 -17.81 -0.07 -8.52
CA ARG A 246 -18.85 -1.09 -8.41
C ARG A 246 -18.67 -2.11 -9.52
N VAL A 247 -18.62 -3.38 -9.15
CA VAL A 247 -18.50 -4.50 -10.10
C VAL A 247 -19.91 -4.82 -10.62
N GLY A 248 -20.08 -4.70 -11.93
CA GLY A 248 -21.32 -5.03 -12.63
C GLY A 248 -21.50 -6.52 -12.89
#